data_a42efce156491354b9519824a8982029
#
_entry.id   a42efce156491354b9519824a8982029
#
_cell.length_a   1.000
_cell.length_b   1.000
_cell.length_c   1.000
_cell.angle_alpha   90.00
_cell.angle_beta   90.00
_cell.angle_gamma   90.00
#
_symmetry.space_group_name_H-M   'P 1'
#
loop_
_entity.id
_entity.type
_entity.pdbx_description
1 polymer ?
#
loop_
_entity_poly.entity_id
_entity_poly.type
_entity_poly.pdbx_seq_one_letter_code
_entity_poly.pdbx_strand_id
1 'polypeptide(L)'
;MDIIVYDFDKTIYGGETGTDFLVFYMKKNPKKIFLFSIGFVKDALLFLFKKIKLKELKGRYFKFLSNESVDEIEELVKEFWKKRESKVYKWIPDEIIENKKETDYIIVISASPLFLIDSFVKKLGFTHAFGTIMETEERNGKKYYLPKVVGENCKNVEKVKVINRWAKEEGIKYKIIKFYSDSIMDKPLFDIAEKKYWIKKGKK
;
A
#
# COMPACT_ATOMS: atom_id res chain seq x y z
N MET A 1 -23.43 6.94 4.00
CA MET A 1 -22.21 7.53 4.56
C MET A 1 -21.33 7.98 3.40
N ASP A 2 -20.90 9.22 3.42
CA ASP A 2 -19.98 9.75 2.41
C ASP A 2 -18.54 9.41 2.78
N ILE A 3 -17.78 8.93 1.81
CA ILE A 3 -16.36 8.63 1.98
C ILE A 3 -15.52 9.33 0.90
N ILE A 4 -14.31 9.70 1.27
CA ILE A 4 -13.31 10.23 0.35
C ILE A 4 -12.15 9.25 0.28
N VAL A 5 -11.76 8.86 -0.93
CA VAL A 5 -10.82 7.78 -1.16
C VAL A 5 -9.59 8.28 -1.90
N TYR A 6 -8.42 7.85 -1.46
CA TYR A 6 -7.12 8.13 -2.10
C TYR A 6 -6.38 6.84 -2.43
N ASP A 7 -5.78 6.78 -3.60
CA ASP A 7 -4.64 5.91 -3.82
C ASP A 7 -3.40 6.46 -3.10
N PHE A 8 -2.33 5.69 -2.97
CA PHE A 8 -1.16 6.08 -2.19
C PHE A 8 0.06 6.46 -3.02
N ASP A 9 0.65 5.48 -3.74
CA ASP A 9 1.88 5.67 -4.51
C ASP A 9 1.62 6.63 -5.68
N LYS A 10 2.47 7.64 -5.86
CA LYS A 10 2.35 8.73 -6.86
C LYS A 10 1.08 9.59 -6.74
N THR A 11 0.24 9.30 -5.75
CA THR A 11 -0.98 10.07 -5.45
C THR A 11 -0.79 10.90 -4.18
N ILE A 12 -0.43 10.30 -3.06
CA ILE A 12 -0.06 10.95 -1.79
C ILE A 12 1.46 11.06 -1.68
N TYR A 13 2.16 9.98 -1.97
CA TYR A 13 3.59 9.82 -1.87
C TYR A 13 4.25 9.85 -3.25
N GLY A 14 5.25 10.71 -3.45
CA GLY A 14 5.95 10.89 -4.73
C GLY A 14 6.96 9.78 -5.05
N GLY A 15 6.61 8.53 -4.79
CA GLY A 15 7.45 7.37 -5.04
C GLY A 15 6.64 6.08 -5.19
N GLU A 16 7.33 4.96 -5.22
CA GLU A 16 6.79 3.60 -5.16
C GLU A 16 7.19 2.99 -3.82
N THR A 17 6.27 2.91 -2.88
CA THR A 17 6.57 2.56 -1.49
C THR A 17 7.32 1.23 -1.34
N GLY A 18 6.87 0.20 -2.04
CA GLY A 18 7.53 -1.11 -1.98
C GLY A 18 8.97 -1.08 -2.48
N THR A 19 9.22 -0.39 -3.59
CA THR A 19 10.57 -0.25 -4.17
C THR A 19 11.47 0.64 -3.31
N ASP A 20 10.94 1.77 -2.85
CA ASP A 20 11.70 2.69 -2.00
C ASP A 20 12.06 2.03 -0.66
N PHE A 21 11.15 1.19 -0.10
CA PHE A 21 11.43 0.43 1.11
C PHE A 21 12.46 -0.67 0.89
N LEU A 22 12.39 -1.40 -0.23
CA LEU A 22 13.44 -2.37 -0.59
C LEU A 22 14.82 -1.70 -0.66
N VAL A 23 14.93 -0.57 -1.37
CA VAL A 23 16.19 0.18 -1.49
C VAL A 23 16.69 0.65 -0.11
N PHE A 24 15.77 1.13 0.73
CA PHE A 24 16.10 1.51 2.11
C PHE A 24 16.64 0.33 2.92
N TYR A 25 15.94 -0.81 2.89
CA TYR A 25 16.33 -2.03 3.59
C TYR A 25 17.69 -2.56 3.12
N MET A 26 17.91 -2.61 1.81
CA MET A 26 19.15 -3.11 1.21
C MET A 26 20.36 -2.23 1.57
N LYS A 27 20.18 -0.91 1.65
CA LYS A 27 21.25 0.01 2.13
C LYS A 27 21.67 -0.28 3.58
N LYS A 28 20.75 -0.75 4.42
CA LYS A 28 21.05 -1.18 5.79
C LYS A 28 21.65 -2.59 5.84
N ASN A 29 21.35 -3.43 4.87
CA ASN A 29 21.71 -4.84 4.81
C ASN A 29 22.44 -5.21 3.50
N PRO A 30 23.59 -4.61 3.17
CA PRO A 30 24.21 -4.77 1.86
C PRO A 30 24.57 -6.23 1.51
N LYS A 31 24.88 -7.05 2.50
CA LYS A 31 25.16 -8.49 2.31
C LYS A 31 23.96 -9.28 1.75
N LYS A 32 22.72 -8.81 1.99
CA LYS A 32 21.50 -9.46 1.50
C LYS A 32 21.19 -9.13 0.04
N ILE A 33 21.83 -8.10 -0.55
CA ILE A 33 21.58 -7.65 -1.92
C ILE A 33 21.84 -8.78 -2.92
N PHE A 34 22.98 -9.46 -2.79
CA PHE A 34 23.37 -10.50 -3.74
C PHE A 34 22.37 -11.67 -3.77
N LEU A 35 22.01 -12.20 -2.60
CA LEU A 35 21.04 -13.31 -2.49
C LEU A 35 19.65 -12.89 -2.97
N PHE A 36 19.23 -11.67 -2.65
CA PHE A 36 17.96 -11.13 -3.13
C PHE A 36 17.94 -11.02 -4.66
N SER A 37 19.02 -10.49 -5.27
CA SER A 37 19.11 -10.27 -6.72
C SER A 37 18.99 -11.57 -7.50
N ILE A 38 19.67 -12.64 -7.08
CA ILE A 38 19.58 -13.96 -7.71
C ILE A 38 18.14 -14.51 -7.59
N GLY A 39 17.54 -14.45 -6.40
CA GLY A 39 16.17 -14.89 -6.16
C GLY A 39 15.16 -14.12 -7.01
N PHE A 40 15.31 -12.80 -7.06
CA PHE A 40 14.42 -11.92 -7.83
C PHE A 40 14.47 -12.20 -9.34
N VAL A 41 15.67 -12.37 -9.91
CA VAL A 41 15.83 -12.72 -11.35
C VAL A 41 15.13 -14.05 -11.65
N LYS A 42 15.33 -15.06 -10.82
CA LYS A 42 14.63 -16.36 -10.95
C LYS A 42 13.11 -16.18 -10.93
N ASP A 43 12.58 -15.44 -9.95
CA ASP A 43 11.14 -15.24 -9.80
C ASP A 43 10.55 -14.41 -10.95
N ALA A 44 11.29 -13.40 -11.44
CA ALA A 44 10.92 -12.64 -12.64
C ALA A 44 10.85 -13.52 -13.90
N LEU A 45 11.82 -14.43 -14.11
CA LEU A 45 11.78 -15.39 -15.20
C LEU A 45 10.57 -16.34 -15.08
N LEU A 46 10.31 -16.88 -13.88
CA LEU A 46 9.13 -17.72 -13.65
C LEU A 46 7.83 -16.99 -13.98
N PHE A 47 7.75 -15.69 -13.68
CA PHE A 47 6.59 -14.87 -14.02
C PHE A 47 6.48 -14.63 -15.54
N LEU A 48 7.58 -14.30 -16.23
CA LEU A 48 7.62 -14.13 -17.68
C LEU A 48 7.19 -15.41 -18.42
N PHE A 49 7.62 -16.57 -17.95
CA PHE A 49 7.19 -17.87 -18.48
C PHE A 49 5.81 -18.33 -17.96
N LYS A 50 5.04 -17.45 -17.32
CA LYS A 50 3.70 -17.72 -16.77
C LYS A 50 3.65 -18.92 -15.79
N LYS A 51 4.76 -19.25 -15.15
CA LYS A 51 4.85 -20.33 -14.15
C LYS A 51 4.34 -19.89 -12.77
N ILE A 52 4.33 -18.61 -12.50
CA ILE A 52 3.76 -17.99 -11.29
C ILE A 52 2.86 -16.82 -11.64
N LYS A 53 1.87 -16.54 -10.77
CA LYS A 53 0.96 -15.40 -10.89
C LYS A 53 1.59 -14.12 -10.33
N LEU A 54 1.06 -12.96 -10.74
CA LEU A 54 1.50 -11.65 -10.21
C LEU A 54 1.43 -11.57 -8.68
N LYS A 55 0.41 -12.16 -8.08
CA LYS A 55 0.24 -12.28 -6.62
C LYS A 55 1.42 -13.00 -5.96
N GLU A 56 1.84 -14.13 -6.54
CA GLU A 56 2.97 -14.92 -6.03
C GLU A 56 4.29 -14.16 -6.20
N LEU A 57 4.50 -13.53 -7.37
CA LEU A 57 5.67 -12.68 -7.60
C LEU A 57 5.74 -11.56 -6.56
N LYS A 58 4.61 -10.92 -6.24
CA LYS A 58 4.55 -9.88 -5.21
C LYS A 58 4.89 -10.41 -3.82
N GLY A 59 4.35 -11.57 -3.42
CA GLY A 59 4.73 -12.19 -2.16
C GLY A 59 6.24 -12.46 -2.10
N ARG A 60 6.80 -13.08 -3.14
CA ARG A 60 8.22 -13.39 -3.24
C ARG A 60 9.12 -12.16 -3.28
N TYR A 61 8.62 -11.04 -3.82
CA TYR A 61 9.33 -9.75 -3.78
C TYR A 61 9.68 -9.33 -2.35
N PHE A 62 8.80 -9.62 -1.38
CA PHE A 62 9.03 -9.30 0.04
C PHE A 62 9.75 -10.41 0.82
N LYS A 63 10.28 -11.46 0.15
CA LYS A 63 11.03 -12.53 0.79
C LYS A 63 12.25 -12.06 1.58
N PHE A 64 12.80 -10.89 1.25
CA PHE A 64 13.93 -10.30 1.98
C PHE A 64 13.61 -9.99 3.46
N LEU A 65 12.32 -9.93 3.83
CA LEU A 65 11.86 -9.69 5.19
C LEU A 65 11.64 -10.97 6.02
N SER A 66 11.75 -12.17 5.43
CA SER A 66 11.34 -13.44 6.08
C SER A 66 12.14 -13.81 7.33
N ASN A 67 13.26 -13.15 7.57
CA ASN A 67 14.12 -13.38 8.75
C ASN A 67 14.00 -12.24 9.79
N GLU A 68 13.16 -11.25 9.54
CA GLU A 68 12.88 -10.17 10.47
C GLU A 68 11.50 -10.43 11.12
N SER A 69 11.38 -10.23 12.42
CA SER A 69 10.07 -10.27 13.07
C SER A 69 9.20 -9.09 12.66
N VAL A 70 7.90 -9.22 12.84
CA VAL A 70 6.95 -8.12 12.57
C VAL A 70 7.36 -6.85 13.31
N ASP A 71 7.74 -6.96 14.60
CA ASP A 71 8.15 -5.83 15.42
C ASP A 71 9.40 -5.12 14.88
N GLU A 72 10.41 -5.90 14.44
CA GLU A 72 11.62 -5.36 13.80
C GLU A 72 11.29 -4.63 12.49
N ILE A 73 10.35 -5.18 11.71
CA ILE A 73 9.89 -4.54 10.47
C ILE A 73 9.12 -3.26 10.76
N GLU A 74 8.28 -3.23 11.81
CA GLU A 74 7.58 -2.00 12.21
C GLU A 74 8.54 -0.87 12.58
N GLU A 75 9.62 -1.16 13.30
CA GLU A 75 10.66 -0.17 13.60
C GLU A 75 11.38 0.30 12.32
N LEU A 76 11.68 -0.61 11.40
CA LEU A 76 12.26 -0.26 10.10
C LEU A 76 11.32 0.61 9.26
N VAL A 77 10.01 0.36 9.31
CA VAL A 77 8.99 1.16 8.62
C VAL A 77 8.91 2.57 9.21
N LYS A 78 8.95 2.71 10.55
CA LYS A 78 9.00 4.02 11.21
C LYS A 78 10.23 4.82 10.78
N GLU A 79 11.41 4.17 10.75
CA GLU A 79 12.65 4.83 10.29
C GLU A 79 12.60 5.19 8.80
N PHE A 80 12.04 4.31 7.97
CA PHE A 80 11.84 4.56 6.55
C PHE A 80 11.00 5.82 6.33
N TRP A 81 9.86 5.93 6.98
CA TRP A 81 8.98 7.09 6.84
C TRP A 81 9.61 8.37 7.38
N LYS A 82 10.35 8.31 8.48
CA LYS A 82 11.11 9.47 8.98
C LYS A 82 12.06 10.04 7.91
N LYS A 83 12.63 9.18 7.04
CA LYS A 83 13.52 9.60 5.94
C LYS A 83 12.79 9.95 4.66
N ARG A 84 11.53 9.57 4.50
CA ARG A 84 10.77 9.68 3.25
C ARG A 84 9.56 10.60 3.34
N GLU A 85 9.21 11.09 4.51
CA GLU A 85 8.07 11.97 4.74
C GLU A 85 8.09 13.21 3.82
N SER A 86 9.28 13.74 3.51
CA SER A 86 9.45 14.87 2.59
C SER A 86 9.01 14.60 1.14
N LYS A 87 8.77 13.33 0.77
CA LYS A 87 8.23 12.94 -0.54
C LYS A 87 6.70 12.94 -0.58
N VAL A 88 6.01 13.19 0.53
CA VAL A 88 4.56 13.46 0.51
C VAL A 88 4.33 14.75 -0.25
N TYR A 89 3.36 14.76 -1.15
CA TYR A 89 3.06 15.96 -1.92
C TYR A 89 2.53 17.08 -1.00
N LYS A 90 3.04 18.29 -1.21
CA LYS A 90 2.81 19.45 -0.31
C LYS A 90 1.35 19.85 -0.15
N TRP A 91 0.50 19.54 -1.11
CA TRP A 91 -0.93 19.85 -1.08
C TRP A 91 -1.76 18.87 -0.22
N ILE A 92 -1.20 17.70 0.14
CA ILE A 92 -1.92 16.65 0.86
C ILE A 92 -2.41 17.08 2.24
N PRO A 93 -1.60 17.71 3.11
CA PRO A 93 -2.08 18.12 4.44
C PRO A 93 -3.27 19.08 4.36
N ASP A 94 -3.20 20.09 3.52
CA ASP A 94 -4.28 21.07 3.36
C ASP A 94 -5.55 20.41 2.79
N GLU A 95 -5.40 19.52 1.81
CA GLU A 95 -6.52 18.81 1.22
C GLU A 95 -7.22 17.86 2.22
N ILE A 96 -6.46 17.21 3.10
CA ILE A 96 -7.03 16.39 4.17
C ILE A 96 -7.85 17.25 5.13
N ILE A 97 -7.35 18.44 5.50
CA ILE A 97 -8.06 19.39 6.37
C ILE A 97 -9.38 19.83 5.72
N GLU A 98 -9.36 20.18 4.45
CA GLU A 98 -10.57 20.56 3.71
C GLU A 98 -11.55 19.39 3.58
N ASN A 99 -11.07 18.21 3.27
CA ASN A 99 -11.92 17.04 3.13
C ASN A 99 -12.56 16.58 4.45
N LYS A 100 -11.91 16.84 5.60
CA LYS A 100 -12.49 16.60 6.93
C LYS A 100 -13.71 17.50 7.25
N LYS A 101 -13.89 18.57 6.53
CA LYS A 101 -15.10 19.41 6.66
C LYS A 101 -16.32 18.76 5.96
N GLU A 102 -16.08 17.85 5.01
CA GLU A 102 -17.13 17.18 4.24
C GLU A 102 -17.50 15.81 4.83
N THR A 103 -16.51 15.08 5.38
CA THR A 103 -16.73 13.78 6.00
C THR A 103 -15.60 13.40 6.96
N ASP A 104 -15.95 12.60 7.99
CA ASP A 104 -14.95 11.99 8.88
C ASP A 104 -14.25 10.79 8.24
N TYR A 105 -14.71 10.28 7.11
CA TYR A 105 -14.21 9.06 6.48
C TYR A 105 -13.32 9.36 5.28
N ILE A 106 -12.04 9.60 5.56
CA ILE A 106 -11.00 9.82 4.55
C ILE A 106 -10.11 8.57 4.52
N ILE A 107 -10.15 7.83 3.42
CA ILE A 107 -9.64 6.47 3.31
C ILE A 107 -8.49 6.41 2.30
N VAL A 108 -7.42 5.69 2.66
CA VAL A 108 -6.38 5.29 1.69
C VAL A 108 -6.61 3.85 1.26
N ILE A 109 -6.54 3.61 -0.05
CA ILE A 109 -6.57 2.25 -0.61
C ILE A 109 -5.47 2.06 -1.64
N SER A 110 -4.52 1.16 -1.37
CA SER A 110 -3.29 1.00 -2.13
C SER A 110 -2.99 -0.44 -2.51
N ALA A 111 -2.31 -0.62 -3.63
CA ALA A 111 -1.69 -1.90 -3.94
C ALA A 111 -0.46 -2.20 -3.07
N SER A 112 0.12 -1.24 -2.38
CA SER A 112 1.25 -1.43 -1.46
C SER A 112 0.87 -2.33 -0.27
N PRO A 113 1.84 -3.06 0.33
CA PRO A 113 1.57 -3.82 1.54
C PRO A 113 1.05 -2.92 2.67
N LEU A 114 -0.01 -3.38 3.35
CA LEU A 114 -0.65 -2.59 4.39
C LEU A 114 0.33 -2.21 5.51
N PHE A 115 1.21 -3.13 5.92
CA PHE A 115 2.20 -2.88 6.98
C PHE A 115 3.15 -1.71 6.67
N LEU A 116 3.38 -1.39 5.38
CA LEU A 116 4.23 -0.27 4.99
C LEU A 116 3.52 1.09 5.13
N ILE A 117 2.20 1.13 5.00
CA ILE A 117 1.48 2.40 4.86
C ILE A 117 0.57 2.73 6.06
N ASP A 118 0.04 1.73 6.77
CA ASP A 118 -1.03 1.91 7.76
C ASP A 118 -0.72 2.97 8.82
N SER A 119 0.38 2.79 9.55
CA SER A 119 0.75 3.73 10.61
C SER A 119 1.06 5.14 10.08
N PHE A 120 1.63 5.22 8.87
CA PHE A 120 2.01 6.48 8.26
C PHE A 120 0.79 7.28 7.77
N VAL A 121 -0.17 6.64 7.10
CA VAL A 121 -1.37 7.35 6.62
C VAL A 121 -2.25 7.79 7.78
N LYS A 122 -2.32 7.01 8.86
CA LYS A 122 -2.98 7.44 10.11
C LYS A 122 -2.32 8.68 10.71
N LYS A 123 -0.98 8.73 10.73
CA LYS A 123 -0.22 9.94 11.13
C LYS A 123 -0.56 11.15 10.25
N LEU A 124 -0.81 10.97 8.96
CA LEU A 124 -1.22 12.04 8.05
C LEU A 124 -2.66 12.51 8.26
N GLY A 125 -3.45 11.79 9.05
CA GLY A 125 -4.83 12.14 9.39
C GLY A 125 -5.91 11.41 8.61
N PHE A 126 -5.57 10.36 7.85
CA PHE A 126 -6.55 9.46 7.27
C PHE A 126 -7.18 8.57 8.34
N THR A 127 -8.44 8.20 8.14
CA THR A 127 -9.19 7.39 9.13
C THR A 127 -8.98 5.90 8.94
N HIS A 128 -8.86 5.45 7.69
CA HIS A 128 -8.69 4.04 7.35
C HIS A 128 -7.61 3.88 6.28
N ALA A 129 -6.93 2.75 6.35
CA ALA A 129 -5.97 2.31 5.33
C ALA A 129 -6.29 0.89 4.89
N PHE A 130 -6.34 0.67 3.58
CA PHE A 130 -6.45 -0.64 2.97
C PHE A 130 -5.28 -0.87 2.04
N GLY A 131 -4.69 -2.05 2.11
CA GLY A 131 -3.53 -2.41 1.33
C GLY A 131 -3.50 -3.90 1.02
N THR A 132 -2.45 -4.34 0.35
CA THR A 132 -2.21 -5.77 0.18
C THR A 132 -1.77 -6.38 1.51
N ILE A 133 -2.47 -7.42 1.94
CA ILE A 133 -2.16 -8.13 3.20
C ILE A 133 -1.08 -9.17 2.92
N MET A 134 -0.01 -9.15 3.72
CA MET A 134 1.00 -10.19 3.74
C MET A 134 0.67 -11.20 4.84
N GLU A 135 0.85 -12.49 4.52
CA GLU A 135 0.66 -13.56 5.50
C GLU A 135 1.74 -13.48 6.60
N THR A 136 1.37 -13.86 7.81
CA THR A 136 2.32 -13.97 8.93
C THR A 136 2.24 -15.37 9.54
N GLU A 137 3.35 -15.84 10.11
CA GLU A 137 3.39 -17.04 10.95
C GLU A 137 4.04 -16.72 12.29
N GLU A 138 3.71 -17.52 13.29
CA GLU A 138 4.35 -17.45 14.60
C GLU A 138 5.47 -18.51 14.72
N ARG A 139 6.65 -18.07 15.16
CA ARG A 139 7.80 -18.92 15.44
C ARG A 139 8.40 -18.52 16.79
N ASN A 140 8.45 -19.43 17.73
CA ASN A 140 9.03 -19.18 19.07
C ASN A 140 8.47 -17.92 19.76
N GLY A 141 7.14 -17.72 19.70
CA GLY A 141 6.46 -16.58 20.32
C GLY A 141 6.65 -15.24 19.59
N LYS A 142 7.25 -15.21 18.39
CA LYS A 142 7.39 -14.03 17.54
C LYS A 142 6.68 -14.23 16.21
N LYS A 143 6.08 -13.17 15.66
CA LYS A 143 5.47 -13.17 14.33
C LYS A 143 6.48 -12.76 13.27
N TYR A 144 6.42 -13.41 12.10
CA TYR A 144 7.25 -13.16 10.92
C TYR A 144 6.38 -13.07 9.68
N TYR A 145 6.73 -12.18 8.74
CA TYR A 145 6.05 -12.13 7.44
C TYR A 145 6.48 -13.29 6.55
N LEU A 146 5.49 -13.93 5.94
CA LEU A 146 5.74 -14.90 4.87
C LEU A 146 5.80 -14.20 3.50
N PRO A 147 6.54 -14.74 2.53
CA PRO A 147 6.58 -14.23 1.16
C PRO A 147 5.30 -14.61 0.39
N LYS A 148 4.16 -14.33 0.97
CA LYS A 148 2.84 -14.73 0.47
C LYS A 148 1.79 -13.65 0.77
N VAL A 149 0.94 -13.40 -0.22
CA VAL A 149 -0.18 -12.46 -0.11
C VAL A 149 -1.43 -13.21 0.35
N VAL A 150 -2.08 -12.70 1.39
CA VAL A 150 -3.41 -13.16 1.84
C VAL A 150 -4.49 -12.60 0.90
N GLY A 151 -5.41 -13.44 0.46
CA GLY A 151 -6.45 -13.01 -0.47
C GLY A 151 -5.86 -12.58 -1.82
N GLU A 152 -6.24 -11.44 -2.35
CA GLU A 152 -5.77 -10.90 -3.62
C GLU A 152 -4.94 -9.63 -3.42
N ASN A 153 -4.12 -9.28 -4.45
CA ASN A 153 -3.42 -8.00 -4.47
C ASN A 153 -4.44 -6.86 -4.56
N CYS A 154 -4.39 -5.89 -3.64
CA CYS A 154 -5.30 -4.75 -3.56
C CYS A 154 -5.11 -3.77 -4.75
N LYS A 155 -5.50 -4.21 -5.95
CA LYS A 155 -5.34 -3.50 -7.22
C LYS A 155 -6.59 -3.65 -8.09
N ASN A 156 -6.87 -2.69 -8.96
CA ASN A 156 -8.00 -2.70 -9.87
C ASN A 156 -9.34 -2.91 -9.15
N VAL A 157 -10.15 -3.85 -9.65
CA VAL A 157 -11.46 -4.21 -9.07
C VAL A 157 -11.36 -4.70 -7.63
N GLU A 158 -10.22 -5.24 -7.20
CA GLU A 158 -10.05 -5.68 -5.82
C GLU A 158 -10.12 -4.51 -4.82
N LYS A 159 -9.69 -3.31 -5.21
CA LYS A 159 -9.88 -2.10 -4.38
C LYS A 159 -11.38 -1.88 -4.06
N VAL A 160 -12.26 -2.00 -5.05
CA VAL A 160 -13.71 -1.87 -4.84
C VAL A 160 -14.24 -2.97 -3.92
N LYS A 161 -13.79 -4.22 -4.11
CA LYS A 161 -14.20 -5.35 -3.26
C LYS A 161 -13.76 -5.17 -1.81
N VAL A 162 -12.57 -4.61 -1.57
CA VAL A 162 -12.07 -4.33 -0.22
C VAL A 162 -12.96 -3.31 0.48
N ILE A 163 -13.31 -2.20 -0.17
CA ILE A 163 -14.22 -1.21 0.41
C ILE A 163 -15.62 -1.81 0.66
N ASN A 164 -16.14 -2.59 -0.29
CA ASN A 164 -17.44 -3.25 -0.13
C ASN A 164 -17.46 -4.24 1.05
N ARG A 165 -16.36 -4.97 1.25
CA ARG A 165 -16.23 -5.92 2.36
C ARG A 165 -16.21 -5.19 3.70
N TRP A 166 -15.38 -4.15 3.82
CA TRP A 166 -15.32 -3.28 4.98
C TRP A 166 -16.71 -2.67 5.29
N ALA A 167 -17.37 -2.09 4.29
CA ALA A 167 -18.69 -1.50 4.48
C ALA A 167 -19.74 -2.52 4.95
N LYS A 168 -19.66 -3.76 4.45
CA LYS A 168 -20.53 -4.86 4.88
C LYS A 168 -20.25 -5.28 6.33
N GLU A 169 -18.99 -5.37 6.72
CA GLU A 169 -18.54 -5.71 8.08
C GLU A 169 -19.00 -4.66 9.09
N GLU A 170 -18.92 -3.38 8.72
CA GLU A 170 -19.38 -2.25 9.55
C GLU A 170 -20.91 -2.03 9.48
N GLY A 171 -21.64 -2.78 8.63
CA GLY A 171 -23.09 -2.61 8.47
C GLY A 171 -23.50 -1.29 7.83
N ILE A 172 -22.65 -0.66 7.04
CA ILE A 172 -22.85 0.67 6.45
C ILE A 172 -23.08 0.61 4.94
N LYS A 173 -23.86 1.57 4.43
CA LYS A 173 -23.94 1.90 3.00
C LYS A 173 -23.10 3.14 2.76
N TYR A 174 -22.22 3.10 1.76
CA TYR A 174 -21.32 4.20 1.45
C TYR A 174 -21.52 4.77 0.05
N LYS A 175 -21.00 5.98 -0.17
CA LYS A 175 -20.92 6.68 -1.44
C LYS A 175 -19.54 7.36 -1.51
N ILE A 176 -18.81 7.14 -2.60
CA ILE A 176 -17.51 7.79 -2.81
C ILE A 176 -17.77 9.18 -3.40
N ILE A 177 -17.68 10.22 -2.57
CA ILE A 177 -17.89 11.60 -3.03
C ILE A 177 -16.66 12.18 -3.75
N LYS A 178 -15.45 11.73 -3.41
CA LYS A 178 -14.20 12.10 -4.07
C LYS A 178 -13.25 10.92 -4.18
N PHE A 179 -12.58 10.78 -5.31
CA PHE A 179 -11.50 9.80 -5.50
C PHE A 179 -10.29 10.44 -6.16
N TYR A 180 -9.10 10.19 -5.57
CA TYR A 180 -7.80 10.70 -6.01
C TYR A 180 -6.89 9.55 -6.41
N SER A 181 -6.38 9.53 -7.64
CA SER A 181 -5.38 8.55 -8.11
C SER A 181 -4.61 9.06 -9.32
N ASP A 182 -3.36 8.56 -9.47
CA ASP A 182 -2.52 8.75 -10.66
C ASP A 182 -2.70 7.63 -11.71
N SER A 183 -3.43 6.56 -11.36
CA SER A 183 -3.40 5.28 -12.08
C SER A 183 -4.68 4.98 -12.84
N ILE A 184 -4.56 4.73 -14.16
CA ILE A 184 -5.66 4.21 -14.98
C ILE A 184 -6.17 2.84 -14.49
N MET A 185 -5.34 2.10 -13.75
CA MET A 185 -5.71 0.82 -13.17
C MET A 185 -6.78 0.95 -12.07
N ASP A 186 -6.99 2.16 -11.56
CA ASP A 186 -8.02 2.47 -10.57
C ASP A 186 -9.35 2.91 -11.20
N LYS A 187 -9.50 2.67 -12.52
CA LYS A 187 -10.76 2.93 -13.25
C LYS A 187 -12.00 2.42 -12.52
N PRO A 188 -12.02 1.19 -11.92
CA PRO A 188 -13.21 0.73 -11.19
C PRO A 188 -13.65 1.63 -10.02
N LEU A 189 -12.71 2.31 -9.32
CA LEU A 189 -13.04 3.30 -8.30
C LEU A 189 -13.44 4.64 -8.92
N PHE A 190 -12.77 5.05 -9.99
CA PHE A 190 -13.18 6.25 -10.72
C PHE A 190 -14.62 6.13 -11.24
N ASP A 191 -15.02 4.96 -11.73
CA ASP A 191 -16.35 4.77 -12.32
C ASP A 191 -17.48 4.98 -11.29
N ILE A 192 -17.25 4.67 -10.03
CA ILE A 192 -18.25 4.78 -8.94
C ILE A 192 -18.10 6.04 -8.07
N ALA A 193 -17.05 6.85 -8.29
CA ALA A 193 -16.85 8.09 -7.57
C ALA A 193 -17.57 9.26 -8.25
N GLU A 194 -18.13 10.20 -7.44
CA GLU A 194 -18.80 11.39 -7.96
C GLU A 194 -17.80 12.39 -8.54
N LYS A 195 -16.83 12.82 -7.71
CA LYS A 195 -15.75 13.72 -8.14
C LYS A 195 -14.46 12.93 -8.32
N LYS A 196 -13.79 13.12 -9.46
CA LYS A 196 -12.63 12.35 -9.92
C LYS A 196 -11.43 13.26 -10.06
N TYR A 197 -10.39 12.99 -9.27
CA TYR A 197 -9.16 13.79 -9.28
C TYR A 197 -8.01 12.94 -9.81
N TRP A 198 -7.59 13.27 -11.03
CA TRP A 198 -6.41 12.64 -11.64
C TRP A 198 -5.15 13.36 -11.19
N ILE A 199 -4.29 12.64 -10.49
CA ILE A 199 -3.02 13.19 -10.03
C ILE A 199 -1.97 12.98 -11.12
N LYS A 200 -1.42 14.07 -11.62
CA LYS A 200 -0.40 14.02 -12.67
C LYS A 200 0.89 14.67 -12.18
N LYS A 201 1.95 13.86 -12.02
CA LYS A 201 3.25 14.32 -11.48
C LYS A 201 3.11 15.08 -10.16
N GLY A 202 2.27 14.57 -9.25
CA GLY A 202 2.03 15.17 -7.95
C GLY A 202 1.19 16.45 -7.94
N LYS A 203 0.52 16.77 -9.05
CA LYS A 203 -0.44 17.88 -9.17
C LYS A 203 -1.86 17.32 -9.32
N LYS A 204 -2.80 17.94 -8.62
CA LYS A 204 -4.23 17.69 -8.66
C LYS A 204 -4.87 18.39 -9.86
#